data_5620f42e409dd5d41fbe4a407e929475
#
_entry.id   5620f42e409dd5d41fbe4a407e929475
#
_cell.length_a   1.000
_cell.length_b   1.000
_cell.length_c   1.000
_cell.angle_alpha   90.00
_cell.angle_beta   90.00
_cell.angle_gamma   90.00
#
_symmetry.space_group_name_H-M   'P 1'
#
loop_
_entity.id
_entity.type
_entity.pdbx_description
1 polymer ?
#
loop_
_entity_poly.entity_id
_entity_poly.type
_entity_poly.pdbx_seq_one_letter_code
_entity_poly.pdbx_strand_id
1 'polypeptide(L)'
;LKPDDLDSRMFLGDLTFYIHQAGERFALRMKDKNSRLRQEFAGLRWYPIDPAWRVSAHFVPYLSPREVPIEGILGDRSTLPMAGYVTFDLHGSYYKLEGLQDDDGRLFFIFNDLTRKTDTYQVRFLFSTPPANGTVELDFNEAYNPPCAFNPYTTCPLPTPGNRLQVEIPAGEKRYH
;
A
#
# COMPACT_ATOMS: atom_id res chain seq x y z
N LEU A 1 -27.50 -0.51 -9.31
CA LEU A 1 -26.19 -0.86 -8.74
C LEU A 1 -25.58 0.38 -8.10
N LYS A 2 -25.24 0.29 -6.82
CA LYS A 2 -24.52 1.36 -6.12
C LYS A 2 -23.02 1.08 -6.23
N PRO A 3 -22.18 2.10 -6.45
CA PRO A 3 -20.72 1.92 -6.45
C PRO A 3 -20.24 1.36 -5.12
N ASP A 4 -19.27 0.43 -5.20
CA ASP A 4 -18.57 -0.20 -4.07
C ASP A 4 -19.49 -0.89 -3.02
N ASP A 5 -20.76 -1.07 -3.36
CA ASP A 5 -21.73 -1.78 -2.52
C ASP A 5 -21.61 -3.29 -2.77
N LEU A 6 -21.32 -4.03 -1.70
CA LEU A 6 -21.15 -5.48 -1.75
C LEU A 6 -22.47 -6.22 -2.06
N ASP A 7 -23.62 -5.65 -1.73
CA ASP A 7 -24.95 -6.21 -1.97
C ASP A 7 -25.41 -5.96 -3.40
N SER A 8 -24.78 -5.04 -4.11
CA SER A 8 -25.08 -4.71 -5.53
C SER A 8 -24.24 -5.50 -6.52
N ARG A 9 -23.83 -6.72 -6.18
CA ARG A 9 -23.06 -7.59 -7.08
C ARG A 9 -23.96 -8.37 -8.03
N MET A 10 -23.51 -8.53 -9.26
CA MET A 10 -24.11 -9.44 -10.24
C MET A 10 -23.24 -10.68 -10.40
N PHE A 11 -23.87 -11.82 -10.62
CA PHE A 11 -23.21 -13.10 -10.81
C PHE A 11 -23.61 -13.71 -12.16
N LEU A 12 -22.63 -14.21 -12.89
CA LEU A 12 -22.82 -14.95 -14.14
C LEU A 12 -21.85 -16.13 -14.14
N GLY A 13 -22.31 -17.30 -13.71
CA GLY A 13 -21.45 -18.46 -13.51
C GLY A 13 -20.33 -18.14 -12.52
N ASP A 14 -19.09 -18.27 -12.94
CA ASP A 14 -17.89 -17.99 -12.13
C ASP A 14 -17.48 -16.52 -12.15
N LEU A 15 -18.20 -15.67 -12.87
CA LEU A 15 -17.94 -14.25 -12.94
C LEU A 15 -18.76 -13.49 -11.90
N THR A 16 -18.11 -12.53 -11.23
CA THR A 16 -18.77 -11.57 -10.35
C THR A 16 -18.47 -10.16 -10.85
N PHE A 17 -19.52 -9.35 -10.98
CA PHE A 17 -19.42 -7.96 -11.44
C PHE A 17 -19.90 -7.01 -10.36
N TYR A 18 -19.26 -5.86 -10.26
CA TYR A 18 -19.70 -4.74 -9.42
C TYR A 18 -19.20 -3.41 -9.99
N ILE A 19 -19.87 -2.32 -9.62
CA ILE A 19 -19.44 -0.98 -9.99
C ILE A 19 -18.42 -0.51 -8.95
N HIS A 20 -17.30 -0.02 -9.43
CA HIS A 20 -16.27 0.65 -8.63
C HIS A 20 -16.23 2.13 -9.00
N GLN A 21 -16.15 2.99 -8.01
CA GLN A 21 -15.97 4.43 -8.20
C GLN A 21 -14.58 4.85 -7.78
N ALA A 22 -13.87 5.55 -8.65
CA ALA A 22 -12.58 6.16 -8.38
C ALA A 22 -12.67 7.67 -8.72
N GLY A 23 -12.85 8.50 -7.70
CA GLY A 23 -13.17 9.92 -7.88
C GLY A 23 -14.49 10.08 -8.65
N GLU A 24 -14.46 10.80 -9.77
CA GLU A 24 -15.64 11.00 -10.64
C GLU A 24 -15.84 9.90 -11.69
N ARG A 25 -14.92 8.93 -11.76
CA ARG A 25 -14.97 7.85 -12.76
C ARG A 25 -15.60 6.59 -12.19
N PHE A 26 -16.42 5.95 -13.02
CA PHE A 26 -16.99 4.63 -12.74
C PHE A 26 -16.30 3.58 -13.59
N ALA A 27 -16.06 2.42 -13.01
CA ALA A 27 -15.54 1.24 -13.69
C ALA A 27 -16.38 0.03 -13.35
N LEU A 28 -16.59 -0.84 -14.33
CA LEU A 28 -17.13 -2.17 -14.09
C LEU A 28 -15.97 -3.08 -13.68
N ARG A 29 -15.97 -3.52 -12.43
CA ARG A 29 -15.04 -4.52 -11.94
C ARG A 29 -15.58 -5.92 -12.19
N MET A 30 -14.73 -6.77 -12.74
CA MET A 30 -15.03 -8.19 -12.96
C MET A 30 -14.03 -9.03 -12.16
N LYS A 31 -14.56 -9.98 -11.40
CA LYS A 31 -13.78 -11.04 -10.76
C LYS A 31 -14.11 -12.35 -11.45
N ASP A 32 -13.10 -13.05 -11.91
CA ASP A 32 -13.22 -14.37 -12.52
C ASP A 32 -12.53 -15.41 -11.62
N LYS A 33 -13.30 -16.39 -11.14
CA LYS A 33 -12.75 -17.48 -10.30
C LYS A 33 -11.73 -18.33 -11.06
N ASN A 34 -11.87 -18.40 -12.39
CA ASN A 34 -11.02 -19.18 -13.28
C ASN A 34 -9.97 -18.34 -14.02
N SER A 35 -9.70 -17.11 -13.56
CA SER A 35 -8.74 -16.25 -14.23
C SER A 35 -7.35 -16.92 -14.28
N ARG A 36 -6.69 -16.79 -15.42
CA ARG A 36 -5.35 -17.33 -15.65
C ARG A 36 -4.32 -16.84 -14.61
N LEU A 37 -4.39 -15.56 -14.23
CA LEU A 37 -3.53 -14.96 -13.21
C LEU A 37 -3.67 -15.67 -11.85
N ARG A 38 -4.88 -16.11 -11.51
CA ARG A 38 -5.12 -16.87 -10.28
C ARG A 38 -4.61 -18.30 -10.37
N GLN A 39 -4.81 -18.97 -11.52
CA GLN A 39 -4.38 -20.36 -11.73
C GLN A 39 -2.85 -20.48 -11.78
N GLU A 40 -2.17 -19.47 -12.35
CA GLU A 40 -0.72 -19.43 -12.50
C GLU A 40 0.00 -18.78 -11.29
N PHE A 41 -0.74 -18.44 -10.23
CA PHE A 41 -0.15 -17.84 -9.05
C PHE A 41 0.83 -18.83 -8.37
N ALA A 42 2.12 -18.49 -8.42
CA ALA A 42 3.23 -19.32 -7.95
C ALA A 42 3.63 -19.08 -6.48
N GLY A 43 2.80 -18.34 -5.73
CA GLY A 43 3.11 -17.96 -4.35
C GLY A 43 3.89 -16.66 -4.24
N LEU A 44 4.18 -16.26 -3.01
CA LEU A 44 4.89 -15.03 -2.69
C LEU A 44 6.35 -15.33 -2.36
N ARG A 45 7.22 -14.40 -2.71
CA ARG A 45 8.64 -14.44 -2.35
C ARG A 45 8.94 -13.34 -1.36
N TRP A 46 9.68 -13.67 -0.31
CA TRP A 46 10.04 -12.75 0.76
C TRP A 46 11.55 -12.70 0.94
N TYR A 47 12.03 -11.60 1.48
CA TYR A 47 13.37 -11.57 2.07
C TYR A 47 13.40 -12.42 3.35
N PRO A 48 14.55 -12.93 3.77
CA PRO A 48 14.70 -13.48 5.12
C PRO A 48 14.31 -12.44 6.16
N ILE A 49 13.62 -12.88 7.22
CA ILE A 49 13.26 -11.98 8.33
C ILE A 49 14.55 -11.58 9.05
N ASP A 50 14.72 -10.27 9.22
CA ASP A 50 15.85 -9.69 9.96
C ASP A 50 15.30 -8.64 10.94
N PRO A 51 15.50 -8.82 12.27
CA PRO A 51 15.05 -7.87 13.27
C PRO A 51 15.59 -6.44 13.11
N ALA A 52 16.69 -6.24 12.39
CA ALA A 52 17.25 -4.92 12.08
C ALA A 52 16.29 -4.05 11.26
N TRP A 53 15.31 -4.65 10.56
CA TRP A 53 14.28 -3.95 9.78
C TRP A 53 13.01 -3.63 10.57
N ARG A 54 13.00 -3.92 11.87
CA ARG A 54 11.96 -3.49 12.81
C ARG A 54 12.47 -2.27 13.57
N VAL A 55 11.84 -1.11 13.36
CA VAL A 55 12.28 0.15 13.92
C VAL A 55 11.18 0.85 14.71
N SER A 56 11.56 1.50 15.81
CA SER A 56 10.69 2.43 16.53
C SER A 56 10.67 3.76 15.78
N ALA A 57 9.49 4.31 15.55
CA ALA A 57 9.31 5.57 14.85
C ALA A 57 8.52 6.57 15.72
N HIS A 58 8.93 7.83 15.72
CA HIS A 58 8.19 8.90 16.37
C HIS A 58 7.05 9.36 15.47
N PHE A 59 5.82 9.31 15.97
CA PHE A 59 4.62 9.75 15.25
C PHE A 59 4.27 11.19 15.59
N VAL A 60 4.09 12.00 14.57
CA VAL A 60 3.61 13.39 14.67
C VAL A 60 2.27 13.49 13.94
N PRO A 61 1.15 13.51 14.68
CA PRO A 61 -0.16 13.67 14.06
C PRO A 61 -0.34 15.08 13.50
N TYR A 62 -1.10 15.22 12.42
CA TYR A 62 -1.61 16.51 11.99
C TYR A 62 -2.79 16.93 12.89
N LEU A 63 -3.01 18.24 13.04
CA LEU A 63 -4.15 18.77 13.80
C LEU A 63 -5.50 18.33 13.21
N SER A 64 -5.54 18.13 11.90
CA SER A 64 -6.61 17.49 11.15
C SER A 64 -6.00 16.72 9.98
N PRO A 65 -6.65 15.68 9.47
CA PRO A 65 -6.16 14.98 8.28
C PRO A 65 -5.90 15.95 7.13
N ARG A 66 -4.74 15.81 6.48
CA ARG A 66 -4.33 16.67 5.38
C ARG A 66 -4.57 15.94 4.04
N GLU A 67 -5.43 16.51 3.21
CA GLU A 67 -5.66 16.00 1.86
C GLU A 67 -4.40 16.16 1.01
N VAL A 68 -3.82 15.03 0.60
CA VAL A 68 -2.61 14.99 -0.22
C VAL A 68 -2.95 14.43 -1.60
N PRO A 69 -2.62 15.14 -2.69
CA PRO A 69 -2.81 14.62 -4.04
C PRO A 69 -2.01 13.34 -4.27
N ILE A 70 -2.69 12.33 -4.81
CA ILE A 70 -2.12 11.03 -5.15
C ILE A 70 -2.38 10.75 -6.63
N GLU A 71 -1.39 10.23 -7.30
CA GLU A 71 -1.49 9.70 -8.64
C GLU A 71 -1.59 8.18 -8.58
N GLY A 72 -2.56 7.61 -9.29
CA GLY A 72 -2.68 6.17 -9.46
C GLY A 72 -1.75 5.66 -10.57
N ILE A 73 -1.46 4.37 -10.56
CA ILE A 73 -0.59 3.71 -11.55
C ILE A 73 -1.10 3.84 -13.00
N LEU A 74 -2.39 4.09 -13.19
CA LEU A 74 -3.02 4.33 -14.49
C LEU A 74 -3.17 5.82 -14.83
N GLY A 75 -2.52 6.72 -14.07
CA GLY A 75 -2.57 8.16 -14.25
C GLY A 75 -3.86 8.83 -13.75
N ASP A 76 -4.70 8.12 -13.04
CA ASP A 76 -5.84 8.70 -12.31
C ASP A 76 -5.34 9.54 -11.14
N ARG A 77 -6.09 10.56 -10.77
CA ARG A 77 -5.76 11.45 -9.67
C ARG A 77 -6.87 11.43 -8.63
N SER A 78 -6.46 11.39 -7.38
CA SER A 78 -7.33 11.44 -6.21
C SER A 78 -6.61 12.17 -5.07
N THR A 79 -7.24 12.28 -3.92
CA THR A 79 -6.60 12.73 -2.68
C THR A 79 -6.70 11.64 -1.63
N LEU A 80 -5.75 11.64 -0.70
CA LEU A 80 -5.78 10.78 0.48
C LEU A 80 -5.60 11.62 1.75
N PRO A 81 -6.41 11.36 2.79
CA PRO A 81 -6.35 12.08 4.06
C PRO A 81 -5.18 11.57 4.92
N MET A 82 -4.02 12.19 4.83
CA MET A 82 -2.87 11.85 5.67
C MET A 82 -3.13 12.27 7.11
N ALA A 83 -3.01 11.33 8.04
CA ALA A 83 -3.23 11.54 9.47
C ALA A 83 -2.05 12.20 10.16
N GLY A 84 -0.85 12.06 9.60
CA GLY A 84 0.39 12.57 10.16
C GLY A 84 1.59 11.98 9.45
N TYR A 85 2.73 12.05 10.12
CA TYR A 85 3.95 11.44 9.64
C TYR A 85 4.73 10.77 10.76
N VAL A 86 5.56 9.82 10.39
CA VAL A 86 6.53 9.21 11.29
C VAL A 86 7.95 9.59 10.90
N THR A 87 8.83 9.72 11.90
CA THR A 87 10.27 9.85 11.70
C THR A 87 10.99 8.70 12.39
N PHE A 88 11.98 8.13 11.76
CA PHE A 88 12.72 6.98 12.26
C PHE A 88 14.17 7.02 11.80
N ASP A 89 15.04 6.41 12.59
CA ASP A 89 16.43 6.14 12.22
C ASP A 89 16.52 4.79 11.50
N LEU A 90 17.27 4.75 10.43
CA LEU A 90 17.66 3.52 9.76
C LEU A 90 19.13 3.60 9.39
N HIS A 91 19.94 2.77 10.05
CA HIS A 91 21.40 2.72 9.86
C HIS A 91 22.11 4.08 10.05
N GLY A 92 21.66 4.86 11.03
CA GLY A 92 22.26 6.16 11.36
C GLY A 92 21.80 7.32 10.47
N SER A 93 20.78 7.12 9.65
CA SER A 93 20.15 8.17 8.85
C SER A 93 18.67 8.31 9.20
N TYR A 94 18.17 9.56 9.22
CA TYR A 94 16.79 9.84 9.54
C TYR A 94 15.93 9.86 8.27
N TYR A 95 14.78 9.20 8.38
CA TYR A 95 13.78 9.12 7.32
C TYR A 95 12.41 9.55 7.84
N LYS A 96 11.54 9.88 6.90
CA LYS A 96 10.15 10.29 7.15
C LYS A 96 9.22 9.55 6.23
N LEU A 97 8.04 9.14 6.74
CA LEU A 97 6.91 8.65 5.96
C LEU A 97 5.63 9.32 6.42
N GLU A 98 4.81 9.79 5.49
CA GLU A 98 3.43 10.24 5.76
C GLU A 98 2.48 9.06 5.63
N GLY A 99 1.55 8.95 6.58
CA GLY A 99 0.62 7.83 6.66
C GLY A 99 -0.83 8.25 6.84
N LEU A 100 -1.73 7.38 6.37
CA LEU A 100 -3.14 7.42 6.66
C LEU A 100 -3.40 6.65 7.94
N GLN A 101 -4.51 6.96 8.63
CA GLN A 101 -4.98 6.12 9.73
C GLN A 101 -6.02 5.14 9.20
N ASP A 102 -5.86 3.85 9.52
CA ASP A 102 -6.86 2.84 9.21
C ASP A 102 -7.94 2.73 10.30
N ASP A 103 -8.95 1.90 10.06
CA ASP A 103 -10.07 1.71 10.98
C ASP A 103 -9.64 1.04 12.31
N ASP A 104 -8.52 0.32 12.33
CA ASP A 104 -7.95 -0.30 13.53
C ASP A 104 -7.03 0.66 14.31
N GLY A 105 -6.92 1.91 13.86
CA GLY A 105 -6.09 2.94 14.48
C GLY A 105 -4.60 2.83 14.15
N ARG A 106 -4.17 1.88 13.32
CA ARG A 106 -2.81 1.79 12.80
C ARG A 106 -2.56 2.86 11.75
N LEU A 107 -1.29 3.12 11.46
CA LEU A 107 -0.94 3.95 10.31
C LEU A 107 -0.65 3.05 9.10
N PHE A 108 -1.18 3.45 7.96
CA PHE A 108 -0.97 2.81 6.67
C PHE A 108 -0.07 3.67 5.80
N PHE A 109 0.99 3.09 5.26
CA PHE A 109 1.98 3.76 4.43
C PHE A 109 2.01 3.18 3.03
N ILE A 110 1.99 4.09 2.05
CA ILE A 110 2.23 3.81 0.64
C ILE A 110 3.61 4.37 0.35
N PHE A 111 4.60 3.52 0.10
CA PHE A 111 5.99 3.95 -0.03
C PHE A 111 6.74 3.16 -1.10
N ASN A 112 7.94 3.56 -1.40
CA ASN A 112 8.97 2.77 -2.04
C ASN A 112 10.37 3.16 -1.55
N ASP A 113 11.32 2.34 -1.89
CA ASP A 113 12.72 2.49 -1.58
C ASP A 113 13.59 2.12 -2.79
N LEU A 114 14.91 2.12 -2.66
CA LEU A 114 15.81 1.88 -3.78
C LEU A 114 15.80 0.43 -4.27
N THR A 115 15.35 -0.55 -3.48
CA THR A 115 15.23 -1.96 -3.91
C THR A 115 14.19 -2.15 -5.02
N ARG A 116 13.31 -1.15 -5.27
CA ARG A 116 12.38 -1.16 -6.41
C ARG A 116 13.07 -1.27 -7.78
N LYS A 117 14.35 -0.96 -7.85
CA LYS A 117 15.15 -1.06 -9.08
C LYS A 117 15.59 -2.50 -9.38
N THR A 118 15.66 -3.34 -8.34
CA THR A 118 16.23 -4.69 -8.39
C THR A 118 15.21 -5.77 -8.01
N ASP A 119 14.70 -5.72 -6.79
CA ASP A 119 14.04 -6.86 -6.14
C ASP A 119 12.59 -6.62 -5.72
N THR A 120 12.20 -5.37 -5.36
CA THR A 120 10.85 -5.08 -4.88
C THR A 120 9.98 -4.44 -5.95
N TYR A 121 8.68 -4.39 -5.72
CA TYR A 121 7.76 -3.70 -6.60
C TYR A 121 7.87 -2.18 -6.43
N GLN A 122 7.45 -1.42 -7.44
CA GLN A 122 7.54 0.05 -7.44
C GLN A 122 6.66 0.75 -6.39
N VAL A 123 5.73 0.03 -5.79
CA VAL A 123 4.88 0.46 -4.67
C VAL A 123 4.88 -0.63 -3.63
N ARG A 124 5.03 -0.26 -2.38
CA ARG A 124 4.97 -1.16 -1.23
C ARG A 124 4.00 -0.59 -0.21
N PHE A 125 3.28 -1.46 0.46
CA PHE A 125 2.38 -1.14 1.55
C PHE A 125 2.97 -1.62 2.87
N LEU A 126 2.75 -0.84 3.92
CA LEU A 126 3.18 -1.19 5.27
C LEU A 126 2.17 -0.64 6.28
N PHE A 127 1.84 -1.43 7.29
CA PHE A 127 1.13 -0.97 8.48
C PHE A 127 2.10 -0.81 9.65
N SER A 128 1.84 0.17 10.50
CA SER A 128 2.50 0.27 11.81
C SER A 128 1.71 -0.47 12.88
N THR A 129 2.26 -0.56 14.08
CA THR A 129 1.43 -0.73 15.28
C THR A 129 0.55 0.51 15.51
N PRO A 130 -0.56 0.42 16.27
CA PRO A 130 -1.28 1.60 16.71
C PRO A 130 -0.35 2.54 17.49
N PRO A 131 -0.49 3.88 17.32
CA PRO A 131 0.32 4.85 18.05
C PRO A 131 0.13 4.73 19.57
N ALA A 132 1.24 4.67 20.30
CA ALA A 132 1.26 4.65 21.75
C ALA A 132 2.32 5.63 22.26
N ASN A 133 1.94 6.59 23.10
CA ASN A 133 2.85 7.60 23.66
C ASN A 133 3.69 8.35 22.59
N GLY A 134 3.10 8.65 21.45
CA GLY A 134 3.78 9.35 20.35
C GLY A 134 4.77 8.49 19.55
N THR A 135 4.73 7.17 19.71
CA THR A 135 5.57 6.23 18.97
C THR A 135 4.74 5.14 18.28
N VAL A 136 5.27 4.59 17.22
CA VAL A 136 4.78 3.39 16.52
C VAL A 136 5.95 2.47 16.23
N GLU A 137 5.69 1.21 16.01
CA GLU A 137 6.65 0.28 15.44
C GLU A 137 6.38 0.13 13.94
N LEU A 138 7.45 0.19 13.14
CA LEU A 138 7.45 -0.14 11.71
C LEU A 138 8.27 -1.42 11.54
N ASP A 139 7.63 -2.50 11.11
CA ASP A 139 8.34 -3.72 10.75
C ASP A 139 8.38 -3.87 9.21
N PHE A 140 9.50 -3.46 8.59
CA PHE A 140 9.65 -3.55 7.15
C PHE A 140 9.67 -5.00 6.63
N ASN A 141 9.87 -6.00 7.52
CA ASN A 141 9.70 -7.41 7.15
C ASN A 141 8.24 -7.72 6.78
N GLU A 142 7.28 -6.92 7.23
CA GLU A 142 5.86 -7.05 6.90
C GLU A 142 5.45 -6.22 5.67
N ALA A 143 6.36 -5.48 5.04
CA ALA A 143 6.05 -4.70 3.84
C ALA A 143 5.65 -5.63 2.70
N TYR A 144 4.53 -5.33 2.03
CA TYR A 144 3.93 -6.21 1.03
C TYR A 144 3.55 -5.49 -0.26
N ASN A 145 3.31 -6.27 -1.31
CA ASN A 145 2.94 -5.76 -2.62
C ASN A 145 1.45 -5.40 -2.69
N PRO A 146 1.10 -4.27 -3.32
CA PRO A 146 -0.29 -3.95 -3.63
C PRO A 146 -0.88 -4.88 -4.70
N PRO A 147 -2.21 -4.93 -4.86
CA PRO A 147 -2.86 -5.80 -5.85
C PRO A 147 -2.40 -5.60 -7.30
N CYS A 148 -1.93 -4.40 -7.67
CA CYS A 148 -1.41 -4.12 -9.02
C CYS A 148 -0.07 -4.78 -9.33
N ALA A 149 0.62 -5.32 -8.33
CA ALA A 149 1.80 -6.16 -8.55
C ALA A 149 1.46 -7.54 -9.14
N PHE A 150 0.21 -7.98 -8.97
CA PHE A 150 -0.28 -9.30 -9.38
C PHE A 150 -1.27 -9.23 -10.54
N ASN A 151 -1.87 -8.07 -10.77
CA ASN A 151 -2.96 -7.91 -11.71
C ASN A 151 -2.89 -6.54 -12.42
N PRO A 152 -2.68 -6.50 -13.74
CA PRO A 152 -2.58 -5.26 -14.51
C PRO A 152 -3.90 -4.47 -14.62
N TYR A 153 -5.01 -5.05 -14.18
CA TYR A 153 -6.33 -4.41 -14.23
C TYR A 153 -6.74 -3.74 -12.92
N THR A 154 -5.84 -3.66 -11.93
CA THR A 154 -6.08 -2.97 -10.67
C THR A 154 -5.38 -1.62 -10.64
N THR A 155 -6.05 -0.63 -10.07
CA THR A 155 -5.48 0.69 -9.80
C THR A 155 -4.88 0.69 -8.39
N CYS A 156 -3.68 1.22 -8.25
CA CYS A 156 -3.04 1.41 -6.94
C CYS A 156 -2.46 2.81 -6.87
N PRO A 157 -2.53 3.46 -5.70
CA PRO A 157 -1.90 4.75 -5.49
C PRO A 157 -0.38 4.63 -5.56
N LEU A 158 0.27 5.59 -6.20
CA LEU A 158 1.72 5.71 -6.20
C LEU A 158 2.19 6.45 -4.94
N PRO A 159 3.39 6.17 -4.43
CA PRO A 159 3.97 6.91 -3.31
C PRO A 159 4.14 8.39 -3.64
N THR A 160 3.75 9.24 -2.69
CA THR A 160 4.08 10.68 -2.77
C THR A 160 5.60 10.88 -2.86
N PRO A 161 6.08 12.01 -3.35
CA PRO A 161 7.53 12.28 -3.36
C PRO A 161 8.18 12.13 -1.97
N GLY A 162 7.47 12.50 -0.90
CA GLY A 162 7.95 12.37 0.48
C GLY A 162 8.05 10.92 1.00
N ASN A 163 7.31 9.99 0.37
CA ASN A 163 7.31 8.57 0.71
C ASN A 163 8.21 7.72 -0.22
N ARG A 164 9.11 8.35 -0.95
CA ARG A 164 10.13 7.68 -1.79
C ARG A 164 11.47 7.69 -1.07
N LEU A 165 11.71 6.66 -0.27
CA LEU A 165 12.91 6.56 0.56
C LEU A 165 14.15 6.36 -0.29
N GLN A 166 15.19 7.16 -0.03
CA GLN A 166 16.46 7.11 -0.75
C GLN A 166 17.46 6.17 -0.04
N VAL A 167 17.00 4.97 0.29
CA VAL A 167 17.75 3.90 0.95
C VAL A 167 17.26 2.57 0.40
N GLU A 168 18.07 1.54 0.46
CA GLU A 168 17.65 0.16 0.18
C GLU A 168 17.09 -0.46 1.46
N ILE A 169 15.90 -1.08 1.33
CA ILE A 169 15.25 -1.83 2.42
C ILE A 169 14.99 -3.26 1.92
N PRO A 170 16.01 -4.13 1.95
CA PRO A 170 15.91 -5.54 1.54
C PRO A 170 15.17 -6.37 2.61
N ALA A 171 13.92 -6.02 2.85
CA ALA A 171 13.01 -6.67 3.78
C ALA A 171 11.59 -6.76 3.17
N GLY A 172 10.76 -7.66 3.67
CA GLY A 172 9.38 -7.82 3.24
C GLY A 172 9.23 -8.58 1.93
N GLU A 173 8.13 -8.36 1.24
CA GLU A 173 7.76 -9.06 0.02
C GLU A 173 8.55 -8.56 -1.19
N LYS A 174 9.10 -9.51 -1.96
CA LYS A 174 9.77 -9.25 -3.22
C LYS A 174 8.76 -9.08 -4.36
N ARG A 175 9.17 -8.44 -5.44
CA ARG A 175 8.38 -8.28 -6.66
C ARG A 175 7.93 -9.66 -7.18
N TYR A 176 6.69 -9.75 -7.62
CA TYR A 176 6.11 -11.00 -8.12
C TYR A 176 6.67 -11.40 -9.48
N HIS A 177 6.87 -10.44 -10.39
CA HIS A 177 7.44 -10.62 -11.74
C HIS A 177 8.72 -9.83 -11.93
#